data_4a113fd29ea043a10284a3c724a88700
#
_entry.id   4a113fd29ea043a10284a3c724a88700
#
_cell.length_a   1.000
_cell.length_b   1.000
_cell.length_c   1.000
_cell.angle_alpha   90.00
_cell.angle_beta   90.00
_cell.angle_gamma   90.00
#
_symmetry.space_group_name_H-M   'P 1'
#
loop_
_entity.id
_entity.type
_entity.pdbx_description
1 polymer ?
#
loop_
_entity_poly.entity_id
_entity_poly.type
_entity_poly.pdbx_seq_one_letter_code
_entity_poly.pdbx_strand_id
1 'polypeptide(L)'
;MKTDIQIAQEATMLPIKDVAASIGVTEDDIELYGKYKAKLSDEYFEKIKDNKDGKLILVTAINPTPAGEGKTTVTVGLGQAFGKLNKKAVIALSEPSLGPCFGIKGGAAGGGYAQVVPMEDLNLHFTGDFHAITSANNLLAALLDNHIQQGNELEIDTRQVVWKRCLDMNDRALRNTVIGLGSKLDGVVREDHFVITVASEIMAILCLAKDMNDLKDRLGRIIVAYNYAGEPVTAKDLEAVGAMAALLKDAIKPNMIQTLEHTPALVHGGPFANIAHGCNSVRATKTALKMADYVITEAGFGADLGAEKFFDIKCRMAGLKPDAVVLVATIRALKYNGGVAKADLNNENLEALKAGIVNLEKHIENLQIYGVPVVVTLNAFVSDTEAEMAFVKEFCESKGCEFALAKVWEKGGEGGVELAKAVLATLENKESNFKPLYEDNLPLTEKIKAVATKIYGADNVTYNPAALKMLAKIEEMGYGHFPVCMAKTQYSLSDDQTKLGRPTGFDINIREVYVSAGAGFVVVITGAIMTMPGLPKKPAAVGIDVNEDGVITGLF
;
A
#
# COMPACT_ATOMS: atom_id res chain seq x y z
N MET A 1 -14.70 -12.87 23.91
CA MET A 1 -14.78 -11.84 22.85
C MET A 1 -14.72 -12.57 21.52
N LYS A 2 -15.56 -12.24 20.55
CA LYS A 2 -15.54 -12.89 19.24
C LYS A 2 -14.29 -12.49 18.47
N THR A 3 -13.78 -13.42 17.65
CA THR A 3 -12.67 -13.13 16.72
C THR A 3 -13.16 -12.34 15.51
N ASP A 4 -12.25 -11.71 14.77
CA ASP A 4 -12.60 -10.90 13.60
C ASP A 4 -13.34 -11.73 12.53
N ILE A 5 -12.91 -12.97 12.29
CA ILE A 5 -13.61 -13.87 11.35
C ILE A 5 -15.02 -14.24 11.84
N GLN A 6 -15.21 -14.48 13.14
CA GLN A 6 -16.55 -14.78 13.69
C GLN A 6 -17.49 -13.60 13.52
N ILE A 7 -17.02 -12.37 13.75
CA ILE A 7 -17.80 -11.15 13.53
C ILE A 7 -18.18 -11.01 12.05
N ALA A 8 -17.24 -11.26 11.15
CA ALA A 8 -17.47 -11.19 9.70
C ALA A 8 -18.47 -12.28 9.21
N GLN A 9 -18.36 -13.51 9.72
CA GLN A 9 -19.25 -14.63 9.34
C GLN A 9 -20.68 -14.43 9.85
N GLU A 10 -20.87 -13.76 10.97
CA GLU A 10 -22.19 -13.43 11.52
C GLU A 10 -22.82 -12.18 10.87
N ALA A 11 -22.09 -11.47 10.03
CA ALA A 11 -22.56 -10.24 9.41
C ALA A 11 -23.74 -10.48 8.46
N THR A 12 -24.72 -9.59 8.53
CA THR A 12 -25.82 -9.55 7.54
C THR A 12 -25.41 -8.63 6.40
N MET A 13 -24.94 -9.22 5.29
CA MET A 13 -24.55 -8.45 4.11
C MET A 13 -25.77 -8.14 3.24
N LEU A 14 -25.81 -6.92 2.69
CA LEU A 14 -26.73 -6.56 1.62
C LEU A 14 -26.22 -7.09 0.27
N PRO A 15 -27.09 -7.45 -0.69
CA PRO A 15 -26.67 -7.66 -2.06
C PRO A 15 -25.88 -6.46 -2.58
N ILE A 16 -24.78 -6.71 -3.29
CA ILE A 16 -23.88 -5.62 -3.72
C ILE A 16 -24.57 -4.58 -4.60
N LYS A 17 -25.58 -4.98 -5.37
CA LYS A 17 -26.40 -4.05 -6.16
C LYS A 17 -27.17 -3.05 -5.29
N ASP A 18 -27.59 -3.44 -4.10
CA ASP A 18 -28.30 -2.54 -3.16
C ASP A 18 -27.31 -1.57 -2.50
N VAL A 19 -26.11 -2.03 -2.19
CA VAL A 19 -25.01 -1.18 -1.74
C VAL A 19 -24.64 -0.15 -2.81
N ALA A 20 -24.49 -0.57 -4.05
CA ALA A 20 -24.25 0.30 -5.20
C ALA A 20 -25.35 1.34 -5.38
N ALA A 21 -26.62 0.93 -5.31
CA ALA A 21 -27.77 1.81 -5.42
C ALA A 21 -27.79 2.91 -4.35
N SER A 22 -27.29 2.64 -3.14
CA SER A 22 -27.24 3.62 -2.03
C SER A 22 -26.39 4.85 -2.36
N ILE A 23 -25.46 4.74 -3.32
CA ILE A 23 -24.61 5.84 -3.78
C ILE A 23 -24.88 6.27 -5.22
N GLY A 24 -25.98 5.79 -5.80
CA GLY A 24 -26.42 6.18 -7.14
C GLY A 24 -25.77 5.41 -8.28
N VAL A 25 -25.19 4.24 -8.01
CA VAL A 25 -24.66 3.30 -9.01
C VAL A 25 -25.76 2.29 -9.33
N THR A 26 -26.09 2.14 -10.62
CA THR A 26 -27.11 1.20 -11.07
C THR A 26 -26.55 -0.20 -11.31
N GLU A 27 -27.43 -1.19 -11.47
CA GLU A 27 -27.02 -2.57 -11.77
C GLU A 27 -26.29 -2.66 -13.13
N ASP A 28 -26.63 -1.80 -14.08
CA ASP A 28 -25.97 -1.72 -15.40
C ASP A 28 -24.55 -1.13 -15.33
N ASP A 29 -24.22 -0.44 -14.25
CA ASP A 29 -22.90 0.20 -14.02
C ASP A 29 -21.89 -0.77 -13.39
N ILE A 30 -22.30 -1.98 -13.02
CA ILE A 30 -21.49 -2.96 -12.32
C ILE A 30 -21.50 -4.35 -12.99
N GLU A 31 -20.41 -5.08 -12.83
CA GLU A 31 -20.28 -6.46 -13.22
C GLU A 31 -20.28 -7.34 -11.95
N LEU A 32 -21.32 -8.16 -11.76
CA LEU A 32 -21.48 -8.96 -10.55
C LEU A 32 -20.47 -10.12 -10.49
N TYR A 33 -19.80 -10.24 -9.36
CA TYR A 33 -18.95 -11.37 -8.98
C TYR A 33 -19.59 -12.11 -7.80
N GLY A 34 -20.74 -12.73 -8.05
CA GLY A 34 -21.62 -13.30 -7.05
C GLY A 34 -22.52 -12.23 -6.41
N LYS A 35 -23.09 -12.56 -5.23
CA LYS A 35 -24.12 -11.72 -4.58
C LYS A 35 -23.55 -10.47 -3.89
N TYR A 36 -22.30 -10.54 -3.41
CA TYR A 36 -21.76 -9.58 -2.47
C TYR A 36 -20.53 -8.81 -2.98
N LYS A 37 -20.11 -9.08 -4.20
CA LYS A 37 -18.94 -8.45 -4.85
C LYS A 37 -19.32 -8.01 -6.26
N ALA A 38 -18.73 -6.91 -6.72
CA ALA A 38 -18.85 -6.47 -8.10
C ALA A 38 -17.60 -5.72 -8.55
N LYS A 39 -17.41 -5.60 -9.85
CA LYS A 39 -16.49 -4.64 -10.45
C LYS A 39 -17.29 -3.47 -11.04
N LEU A 40 -16.72 -2.27 -11.00
CA LEU A 40 -17.26 -1.12 -11.71
C LEU A 40 -16.98 -1.24 -13.20
N SER A 41 -17.99 -1.03 -14.05
CA SER A 41 -17.84 -1.12 -15.51
C SER A 41 -17.06 0.08 -16.08
N ASP A 42 -16.47 -0.08 -17.26
CA ASP A 42 -15.77 1.02 -17.95
C ASP A 42 -16.75 2.13 -18.37
N GLU A 43 -17.97 1.77 -18.72
CA GLU A 43 -19.05 2.71 -19.07
C GLU A 43 -19.41 3.62 -17.89
N TYR A 44 -19.33 3.08 -16.67
CA TYR A 44 -19.58 3.87 -15.47
C TYR A 44 -18.53 4.98 -15.27
N PHE A 45 -17.26 4.70 -15.54
CA PHE A 45 -16.20 5.72 -15.45
C PHE A 45 -16.48 6.88 -16.40
N GLU A 46 -16.88 6.58 -17.64
CA GLU A 46 -17.22 7.61 -18.63
C GLU A 46 -18.46 8.43 -18.19
N LYS A 47 -19.45 7.78 -17.59
CA LYS A 47 -20.68 8.41 -17.11
C LYS A 47 -20.43 9.45 -16.02
N ILE A 48 -19.45 9.22 -15.12
CA ILE A 48 -19.21 10.06 -13.94
C ILE A 48 -17.98 10.98 -14.06
N LYS A 49 -17.20 10.90 -15.13
CA LYS A 49 -15.90 11.61 -15.26
C LYS A 49 -15.98 13.11 -15.02
N ASP A 50 -17.10 13.74 -15.37
CA ASP A 50 -17.31 15.19 -15.26
C ASP A 50 -17.96 15.59 -13.92
N ASN A 51 -18.26 14.65 -13.02
CA ASN A 51 -18.75 14.96 -11.70
C ASN A 51 -17.71 15.75 -10.90
N LYS A 52 -18.17 16.59 -9.98
CA LYS A 52 -17.29 17.27 -9.03
C LYS A 52 -16.61 16.24 -8.12
N ASP A 53 -15.34 16.46 -7.85
CA ASP A 53 -14.60 15.63 -6.88
C ASP A 53 -15.11 15.87 -5.46
N GLY A 54 -15.25 14.80 -4.70
CA GLY A 54 -15.40 14.83 -3.26
C GLY A 54 -14.11 15.19 -2.54
N LYS A 55 -14.16 15.21 -1.21
CA LYS A 55 -13.00 15.47 -0.34
C LYS A 55 -12.18 14.20 -0.15
N LEU A 56 -10.87 14.30 -0.35
CA LEU A 56 -9.93 13.19 -0.21
C LEU A 56 -9.26 13.22 1.18
N ILE A 57 -9.47 12.18 1.95
CA ILE A 57 -8.94 12.01 3.31
C ILE A 57 -7.98 10.82 3.30
N LEU A 58 -6.71 11.08 3.61
CA LEU A 58 -5.70 10.02 3.77
C LEU A 58 -5.64 9.58 5.23
N VAL A 59 -5.71 8.28 5.48
CA VAL A 59 -5.40 7.69 6.78
C VAL A 59 -4.00 7.07 6.72
N THR A 60 -3.15 7.48 7.63
CA THR A 60 -1.78 6.96 7.81
C THR A 60 -1.49 6.73 9.28
N ALA A 61 -0.29 6.30 9.64
CA ALA A 61 0.07 5.98 11.01
C ALA A 61 1.51 6.41 11.34
N ILE A 62 1.85 6.39 12.61
CA ILE A 62 3.25 6.44 13.09
C ILE A 62 3.97 5.13 12.75
N ASN A 63 5.28 5.02 13.01
CA ASN A 63 5.99 3.76 12.80
C ASN A 63 5.31 2.61 13.54
N PRO A 64 5.00 1.50 12.86
CA PRO A 64 4.23 0.40 13.47
C PRO A 64 5.07 -0.43 14.43
N THR A 65 4.38 -1.02 15.41
CA THR A 65 4.91 -2.19 16.12
C THR A 65 4.77 -3.44 15.25
N PRO A 66 5.45 -4.55 15.59
CA PRO A 66 5.24 -5.83 14.92
C PRO A 66 3.78 -6.35 14.96
N ALA A 67 2.95 -5.83 15.87
CA ALA A 67 1.53 -6.18 15.98
C ALA A 67 0.61 -5.35 15.06
N GLY A 68 1.14 -4.25 14.48
CA GLY A 68 0.35 -3.28 13.71
C GLY A 68 -0.42 -2.28 14.59
N GLU A 69 -0.91 -1.21 13.97
CA GLU A 69 -1.54 -0.08 14.70
C GLU A 69 -3.04 0.08 14.38
N GLY A 70 -3.62 -0.86 13.64
CA GLY A 70 -5.04 -0.83 13.31
C GLY A 70 -5.44 0.28 12.33
N LYS A 71 -4.53 0.70 11.47
CA LYS A 71 -4.77 1.76 10.48
C LYS A 71 -5.98 1.43 9.58
N THR A 72 -6.05 0.22 9.02
CA THR A 72 -7.18 -0.21 8.18
C THR A 72 -8.49 -0.24 8.99
N THR A 73 -8.44 -0.71 10.24
CA THR A 73 -9.58 -0.70 11.16
C THR A 73 -10.11 0.73 11.36
N VAL A 74 -9.19 1.69 11.58
CA VAL A 74 -9.57 3.11 11.71
C VAL A 74 -10.12 3.66 10.40
N THR A 75 -9.54 3.32 9.26
CA THR A 75 -10.02 3.74 7.94
C THR A 75 -11.45 3.27 7.69
N VAL A 76 -11.72 2.01 7.93
CA VAL A 76 -13.07 1.41 7.78
C VAL A 76 -14.05 2.01 8.79
N GLY A 77 -13.65 2.08 10.06
CA GLY A 77 -14.48 2.65 11.13
C GLY A 77 -14.82 4.13 10.91
N LEU A 78 -13.88 4.91 10.36
CA LEU A 78 -14.13 6.29 9.97
C LEU A 78 -15.17 6.39 8.85
N GLY A 79 -15.07 5.51 7.82
CA GLY A 79 -16.07 5.43 6.76
C GLY A 79 -17.46 5.08 7.29
N GLN A 80 -17.55 4.11 8.18
CA GLN A 80 -18.80 3.76 8.87
C GLN A 80 -19.34 4.95 9.69
N ALA A 81 -18.47 5.69 10.38
CA ALA A 81 -18.86 6.86 11.16
C ALA A 81 -19.40 8.01 10.29
N PHE A 82 -18.85 8.21 9.10
CA PHE A 82 -19.42 9.15 8.12
C PHE A 82 -20.85 8.74 7.75
N GLY A 83 -21.10 7.44 7.57
CA GLY A 83 -22.44 6.90 7.35
C GLY A 83 -23.40 7.20 8.52
N LYS A 84 -22.95 7.05 9.79
CA LYS A 84 -23.73 7.43 10.98
C LYS A 84 -24.11 8.91 10.99
N LEU A 85 -23.28 9.76 10.43
CA LEU A 85 -23.53 11.20 10.30
C LEU A 85 -24.28 11.57 9.01
N ASN A 86 -24.83 10.58 8.31
CA ASN A 86 -25.55 10.75 7.03
C ASN A 86 -24.72 11.46 5.96
N LYS A 87 -23.41 11.22 5.95
CA LYS A 87 -22.50 11.73 4.92
C LYS A 87 -22.30 10.68 3.83
N LYS A 88 -22.31 11.10 2.57
CA LYS A 88 -22.06 10.23 1.42
C LYS A 88 -20.57 9.99 1.30
N ALA A 89 -20.10 8.86 1.83
CA ALA A 89 -18.70 8.48 1.85
C ALA A 89 -18.44 7.15 1.15
N VAL A 90 -17.28 7.01 0.53
CA VAL A 90 -16.75 5.78 -0.04
C VAL A 90 -15.34 5.55 0.51
N ILE A 91 -15.03 4.31 0.87
CA ILE A 91 -13.70 3.91 1.33
C ILE A 91 -12.94 3.33 0.14
N ALA A 92 -11.67 3.69 -0.04
CA ALA A 92 -10.79 3.11 -1.05
C ALA A 92 -9.61 2.42 -0.37
N LEU A 93 -9.50 1.10 -0.54
CA LEU A 93 -8.55 0.23 0.15
C LEU A 93 -7.68 -0.57 -0.82
N SER A 94 -6.57 -1.06 -0.30
CA SER A 94 -5.75 -2.08 -0.96
C SER A 94 -6.32 -3.47 -0.72
N GLU A 95 -6.14 -4.35 -1.71
CA GLU A 95 -6.45 -5.78 -1.63
C GLU A 95 -5.30 -6.49 -0.89
N PRO A 96 -5.58 -7.40 0.06
CA PRO A 96 -4.56 -8.15 0.78
C PRO A 96 -3.91 -9.24 -0.09
N SER A 97 -2.62 -9.46 0.14
CA SER A 97 -1.83 -10.55 -0.46
C SER A 97 -1.97 -11.84 0.36
N LEU A 98 -1.96 -13.00 -0.31
CA LEU A 98 -2.01 -14.32 0.34
C LEU A 98 -0.80 -14.57 1.26
N GLY A 99 0.38 -14.13 0.84
CA GLY A 99 1.61 -14.37 1.61
C GLY A 99 1.53 -13.89 3.06
N PRO A 100 1.21 -12.62 3.34
CA PRO A 100 0.97 -12.14 4.70
C PRO A 100 -0.17 -12.85 5.42
N CYS A 101 -1.28 -13.16 4.73
CA CYS A 101 -2.44 -13.86 5.32
C CYS A 101 -2.05 -15.24 5.89
N PHE A 102 -1.23 -15.98 5.15
CA PHE A 102 -0.73 -17.30 5.57
C PHE A 102 0.59 -17.25 6.36
N GLY A 103 1.21 -16.07 6.46
CA GLY A 103 2.49 -15.84 7.12
C GLY A 103 2.37 -15.41 8.59
N ILE A 104 2.61 -14.14 8.85
CA ILE A 104 2.69 -13.59 10.22
C ILE A 104 1.45 -12.80 10.59
N LYS A 105 0.76 -12.20 9.62
CA LYS A 105 -0.16 -11.10 9.86
C LYS A 105 -1.45 -11.32 9.10
N GLY A 106 -2.54 -10.95 9.73
CA GLY A 106 -3.86 -10.91 9.16
C GLY A 106 -3.98 -10.11 7.87
N GLY A 107 -5.06 -10.36 7.14
CA GLY A 107 -5.41 -9.62 5.93
C GLY A 107 -5.78 -8.16 6.24
N ALA A 108 -5.95 -7.36 5.19
CA ALA A 108 -6.26 -5.95 5.28
C ALA A 108 -7.77 -5.66 5.20
N ALA A 109 -8.59 -6.43 5.92
CA ALA A 109 -10.04 -6.25 5.94
C ALA A 109 -10.55 -5.30 7.04
N GLY A 110 -9.67 -4.84 7.91
CA GLY A 110 -10.00 -4.17 9.17
C GLY A 110 -10.06 -5.16 10.33
N GLY A 111 -10.76 -4.82 11.42
CA GLY A 111 -10.89 -5.69 12.58
C GLY A 111 -12.07 -5.29 13.47
N GLY A 112 -12.50 -6.24 14.32
CA GLY A 112 -13.65 -6.06 15.18
C GLY A 112 -14.91 -5.69 14.39
N TYR A 113 -15.60 -4.66 14.84
CA TYR A 113 -16.81 -4.15 14.19
C TYR A 113 -16.54 -3.10 13.11
N ALA A 114 -15.26 -2.90 12.74
CA ALA A 114 -14.84 -2.05 11.63
C ALA A 114 -14.12 -2.89 10.57
N GLN A 115 -14.88 -3.66 9.81
CA GLN A 115 -14.40 -4.55 8.76
C GLN A 115 -15.14 -4.33 7.44
N VAL A 116 -14.47 -4.63 6.33
CA VAL A 116 -15.09 -4.84 5.02
C VAL A 116 -15.41 -6.32 4.82
N VAL A 117 -16.55 -6.59 4.20
CA VAL A 117 -17.06 -7.93 3.96
C VAL A 117 -17.49 -8.11 2.50
N PRO A 118 -17.36 -9.30 1.93
CA PRO A 118 -17.00 -10.61 2.52
C PRO A 118 -15.50 -10.73 2.80
N MET A 119 -15.13 -10.91 4.07
CA MET A 119 -13.74 -10.91 4.52
C MET A 119 -12.95 -12.12 4.03
N GLU A 120 -13.55 -13.31 4.03
CA GLU A 120 -12.90 -14.54 3.59
C GLU A 120 -12.52 -14.44 2.10
N ASP A 121 -13.44 -14.01 1.24
CA ASP A 121 -13.19 -13.84 -0.19
C ASP A 121 -12.06 -12.83 -0.42
N LEU A 122 -12.11 -11.70 0.28
CA LEU A 122 -11.10 -10.65 0.18
C LEU A 122 -9.69 -11.15 0.52
N ASN A 123 -9.56 -11.97 1.57
CA ASN A 123 -8.26 -12.46 2.03
C ASN A 123 -7.74 -13.69 1.29
N LEU A 124 -8.60 -14.39 0.54
CA LEU A 124 -8.23 -15.61 -0.19
C LEU A 124 -8.24 -15.39 -1.71
N HIS A 125 -9.36 -15.64 -2.35
CA HIS A 125 -9.54 -15.47 -3.79
C HIS A 125 -10.67 -14.46 -4.04
N PHE A 126 -10.32 -13.20 -4.20
CA PHE A 126 -11.29 -12.12 -4.26
C PHE A 126 -12.08 -12.11 -5.59
N THR A 127 -11.49 -11.51 -6.62
CA THR A 127 -12.07 -11.41 -7.96
C THR A 127 -11.09 -11.83 -9.06
N GLY A 128 -9.92 -12.34 -8.67
CA GLY A 128 -8.90 -12.86 -9.58
C GLY A 128 -7.84 -11.86 -9.99
N ASP A 129 -7.82 -10.65 -9.45
CA ASP A 129 -6.87 -9.60 -9.85
C ASP A 129 -5.41 -10.01 -9.60
N PHE A 130 -5.11 -10.59 -8.43
CA PHE A 130 -3.76 -11.05 -8.10
C PHE A 130 -3.31 -12.22 -8.98
N HIS A 131 -4.24 -13.12 -9.30
CA HIS A 131 -3.95 -14.19 -10.26
C HIS A 131 -3.65 -13.63 -11.65
N ALA A 132 -4.40 -12.65 -12.11
CA ALA A 132 -4.17 -11.97 -13.40
C ALA A 132 -2.80 -11.28 -13.43
N ILE A 133 -2.43 -10.56 -12.35
CA ILE A 133 -1.13 -9.90 -12.20
C ILE A 133 0.01 -10.93 -12.24
N THR A 134 -0.10 -12.01 -11.46
CA THR A 134 0.88 -13.11 -11.44
C THR A 134 1.03 -13.73 -12.83
N SER A 135 -0.09 -13.99 -13.50
CA SER A 135 -0.08 -14.56 -14.85
C SER A 135 0.57 -13.65 -15.89
N ALA A 136 0.25 -12.36 -15.87
CA ALA A 136 0.86 -11.38 -16.78
C ALA A 136 2.37 -11.23 -16.54
N ASN A 137 2.79 -11.19 -15.29
CA ASN A 137 4.20 -11.13 -14.90
C ASN A 137 4.98 -12.35 -15.39
N ASN A 138 4.43 -13.54 -15.19
CA ASN A 138 5.10 -14.79 -15.54
C ASN A 138 5.00 -15.10 -17.04
N LEU A 139 3.97 -14.60 -17.74
CA LEU A 139 3.93 -14.61 -19.20
C LEU A 139 5.12 -13.82 -19.79
N LEU A 140 5.37 -12.62 -19.26
CA LEU A 140 6.51 -11.81 -19.71
C LEU A 140 7.84 -12.53 -19.46
N ALA A 141 8.00 -13.18 -18.30
CA ALA A 141 9.19 -13.99 -18.00
C ALA A 141 9.34 -15.18 -18.96
N ALA A 142 8.24 -15.85 -19.28
CA ALA A 142 8.24 -16.97 -20.22
C ALA A 142 8.59 -16.51 -21.64
N LEU A 143 8.06 -15.39 -22.10
CA LEU A 143 8.38 -14.81 -23.41
C LEU A 143 9.85 -14.39 -23.51
N LEU A 144 10.42 -13.84 -22.44
CA LEU A 144 11.83 -13.49 -22.35
C LEU A 144 12.71 -14.73 -22.51
N ASP A 145 12.48 -15.78 -21.72
CA ASP A 145 13.28 -17.00 -21.80
C ASP A 145 13.07 -17.74 -23.11
N ASN A 146 11.84 -17.71 -23.66
CA ASN A 146 11.57 -18.25 -24.99
C ASN A 146 12.35 -17.50 -26.10
N HIS A 147 12.40 -16.16 -26.03
CA HIS A 147 13.17 -15.36 -26.98
C HIS A 147 14.67 -15.73 -26.95
N ILE A 148 15.24 -15.88 -25.75
CA ILE A 148 16.64 -16.31 -25.58
C ILE A 148 16.87 -17.70 -26.18
N GLN A 149 15.94 -18.63 -25.93
CA GLN A 149 16.02 -20.03 -26.42
C GLN A 149 15.88 -20.14 -27.95
N GLN A 150 15.04 -19.30 -28.57
CA GLN A 150 14.69 -19.37 -29.99
C GLN A 150 15.60 -18.52 -30.92
N GLY A 151 16.75 -18.16 -30.45
CA GLY A 151 17.75 -17.48 -31.30
C GLY A 151 18.23 -16.14 -30.77
N ASN A 152 17.58 -15.56 -29.78
CA ASN A 152 18.01 -14.33 -29.09
C ASN A 152 18.33 -13.16 -30.04
N GLU A 153 17.43 -12.86 -30.97
CA GLU A 153 17.63 -11.80 -31.97
C GLU A 153 17.87 -10.41 -31.39
N LEU A 154 17.34 -10.16 -30.16
CA LEU A 154 17.57 -8.91 -29.41
C LEU A 154 18.93 -8.88 -28.69
N GLU A 155 19.76 -9.93 -28.87
CA GLU A 155 21.10 -10.03 -28.26
C GLU A 155 21.12 -9.84 -26.75
N ILE A 156 20.10 -10.35 -26.05
CA ILE A 156 19.98 -10.25 -24.59
C ILE A 156 21.18 -10.94 -23.92
N ASP A 157 21.88 -10.20 -23.04
CA ASP A 157 22.88 -10.80 -22.17
C ASP A 157 22.16 -11.54 -21.03
N THR A 158 22.26 -12.86 -21.01
CA THR A 158 21.60 -13.72 -20.00
C THR A 158 22.03 -13.45 -18.56
N ARG A 159 23.16 -12.73 -18.36
CA ARG A 159 23.65 -12.27 -17.06
C ARG A 159 23.09 -10.91 -16.67
N GLN A 160 22.37 -10.25 -17.57
CA GLN A 160 21.77 -8.91 -17.39
C GLN A 160 20.24 -8.94 -17.47
N VAL A 161 19.65 -10.09 -17.22
CA VAL A 161 18.19 -10.22 -17.07
C VAL A 161 17.79 -9.63 -15.71
N VAL A 162 16.90 -8.64 -15.74
CA VAL A 162 16.42 -7.94 -14.53
C VAL A 162 14.97 -8.29 -14.18
N TRP A 163 14.21 -8.83 -15.14
CA TRP A 163 12.83 -9.26 -14.90
C TRP A 163 12.80 -10.52 -14.03
N LYS A 164 11.92 -10.51 -13.04
CA LYS A 164 11.77 -11.60 -12.05
C LYS A 164 10.41 -12.26 -12.22
N ARG A 165 10.32 -13.54 -11.93
CA ARG A 165 9.04 -14.24 -11.77
C ARG A 165 8.37 -13.81 -10.48
N CYS A 166 7.07 -14.10 -10.33
CA CYS A 166 6.37 -13.82 -9.08
C CYS A 166 5.44 -14.95 -8.65
N LEU A 167 5.19 -14.99 -7.35
CA LEU A 167 4.25 -15.88 -6.69
C LEU A 167 3.64 -15.15 -5.50
N ASP A 168 2.31 -15.21 -5.34
CA ASP A 168 1.65 -14.55 -4.22
C ASP A 168 1.65 -15.42 -2.94
N MET A 169 2.85 -15.79 -2.51
CA MET A 169 3.08 -16.58 -1.31
C MET A 169 4.47 -16.26 -0.73
N ASN A 170 4.63 -16.37 0.60
CA ASN A 170 5.92 -16.24 1.26
C ASN A 170 6.74 -17.51 1.07
N ASP A 171 7.72 -17.49 0.18
CA ASP A 171 8.60 -18.64 -0.08
C ASP A 171 10.06 -18.23 -0.25
N ARG A 172 10.83 -18.30 0.83
CA ARG A 172 12.25 -17.92 0.81
C ARG A 172 13.11 -18.79 -0.09
N ALA A 173 12.68 -20.03 -0.39
CA ALA A 173 13.43 -20.93 -1.26
C ALA A 173 13.50 -20.46 -2.71
N LEU A 174 12.55 -19.59 -3.11
CA LEU A 174 12.48 -19.04 -4.45
C LEU A 174 13.25 -17.71 -4.64
N ARG A 175 13.90 -17.19 -3.62
CA ARG A 175 14.66 -15.92 -3.73
C ARG A 175 15.73 -15.96 -4.80
N ASN A 176 16.45 -17.06 -4.85
CA ASN A 176 17.50 -17.31 -5.85
C ASN A 176 17.33 -18.75 -6.33
N THR A 177 17.12 -18.90 -7.63
CA THR A 177 16.85 -20.19 -8.28
C THR A 177 17.73 -20.33 -9.51
N VAL A 178 17.89 -21.55 -10.00
CA VAL A 178 18.48 -21.83 -11.31
C VAL A 178 17.38 -22.43 -12.17
N ILE A 179 17.20 -21.86 -13.35
CA ILE A 179 16.19 -22.30 -14.33
C ILE A 179 16.86 -22.85 -15.59
N GLY A 180 16.06 -23.54 -16.43
CA GLY A 180 16.54 -24.08 -17.71
C GLY A 180 17.41 -25.33 -17.54
N LEU A 181 17.38 -25.98 -16.37
CA LEU A 181 18.10 -27.24 -16.13
C LEU A 181 17.46 -28.40 -16.93
N GLY A 182 18.29 -29.33 -17.35
CA GLY A 182 17.86 -30.50 -18.13
C GLY A 182 18.59 -30.58 -19.45
N SER A 183 17.87 -30.74 -20.53
CA SER A 183 18.39 -30.80 -21.88
C SER A 183 18.41 -29.41 -22.55
N LYS A 184 19.01 -29.33 -23.71
CA LYS A 184 18.99 -28.12 -24.55
C LYS A 184 17.57 -27.68 -24.98
N LEU A 185 16.57 -28.55 -24.78
CA LEU A 185 15.17 -28.23 -25.07
C LEU A 185 14.46 -27.54 -23.91
N ASP A 186 15.08 -27.54 -22.72
CA ASP A 186 14.47 -27.02 -21.50
C ASP A 186 14.80 -25.52 -21.25
N GLY A 187 15.56 -24.92 -22.17
CA GLY A 187 15.92 -23.50 -22.11
C GLY A 187 17.41 -23.25 -21.89
N VAL A 188 17.77 -22.00 -21.68
CA VAL A 188 19.13 -21.58 -21.37
C VAL A 188 19.29 -21.51 -19.85
N VAL A 189 20.30 -22.22 -19.31
CA VAL A 189 20.56 -22.23 -17.87
C VAL A 189 21.00 -20.84 -17.41
N ARG A 190 20.29 -20.29 -16.45
CA ARG A 190 20.62 -19.03 -15.80
C ARG A 190 20.08 -18.95 -14.38
N GLU A 191 20.60 -18.02 -13.60
CA GLU A 191 20.00 -17.61 -12.35
C GLU A 191 18.69 -16.85 -12.59
N ASP A 192 17.69 -17.12 -11.76
CA ASP A 192 16.42 -16.39 -11.73
C ASP A 192 16.01 -16.12 -10.29
N HIS A 193 15.06 -15.22 -10.13
CA HIS A 193 14.55 -14.78 -8.82
C HIS A 193 13.04 -14.70 -8.86
N PHE A 194 12.40 -14.96 -7.71
CA PHE A 194 10.99 -14.71 -7.52
C PHE A 194 10.78 -13.54 -6.55
N VAL A 195 9.79 -12.72 -6.84
CA VAL A 195 9.24 -11.73 -5.91
C VAL A 195 7.82 -12.11 -5.54
N ILE A 196 7.35 -11.65 -4.40
CA ILE A 196 5.92 -11.78 -4.10
C ILE A 196 5.12 -10.89 -5.05
N THR A 197 3.92 -11.31 -5.45
CA THR A 197 3.11 -10.62 -6.48
C THR A 197 2.93 -9.13 -6.18
N VAL A 198 2.74 -8.74 -4.93
CA VAL A 198 2.59 -7.35 -4.48
C VAL A 198 3.89 -6.52 -4.58
N ALA A 199 5.03 -7.16 -4.80
CA ALA A 199 6.31 -6.50 -5.07
C ALA A 199 6.60 -6.39 -6.58
N SER A 200 5.78 -6.99 -7.44
CA SER A 200 5.98 -6.95 -8.89
C SER A 200 5.74 -5.56 -9.46
N GLU A 201 6.43 -5.24 -10.54
CA GLU A 201 6.19 -3.99 -11.28
C GLU A 201 4.78 -3.97 -11.90
N ILE A 202 4.24 -5.13 -12.29
CA ILE A 202 2.87 -5.25 -12.82
C ILE A 202 1.84 -4.76 -11.79
N MET A 203 2.00 -5.09 -10.52
CA MET A 203 1.14 -4.59 -9.44
C MET A 203 1.19 -3.06 -9.36
N ALA A 204 2.39 -2.48 -9.39
CA ALA A 204 2.56 -1.03 -9.35
C ALA A 204 1.96 -0.34 -10.60
N ILE A 205 2.17 -0.93 -11.77
CA ILE A 205 1.59 -0.46 -13.04
C ILE A 205 0.07 -0.46 -12.98
N LEU A 206 -0.55 -1.56 -12.56
CA LEU A 206 -2.01 -1.65 -12.43
C LEU A 206 -2.56 -0.55 -11.51
N CYS A 207 -1.88 -0.30 -10.39
CA CYS A 207 -2.29 0.71 -9.42
C CYS A 207 -2.11 2.15 -9.92
N LEU A 208 -1.18 2.41 -10.83
CA LEU A 208 -0.89 3.76 -11.34
C LEU A 208 -1.55 4.05 -12.70
N ALA A 209 -1.98 3.02 -13.43
CA ALA A 209 -2.64 3.16 -14.71
C ALA A 209 -3.98 3.90 -14.60
N LYS A 210 -4.23 4.81 -15.54
CA LYS A 210 -5.46 5.62 -15.62
C LYS A 210 -6.57 4.88 -16.37
N ASP A 211 -6.20 4.17 -17.41
CA ASP A 211 -7.09 3.44 -18.32
C ASP A 211 -6.31 2.33 -19.06
N MET A 212 -6.97 1.62 -19.97
CA MET A 212 -6.36 0.53 -20.72
C MET A 212 -5.22 1.01 -21.64
N ASN A 213 -5.31 2.19 -22.21
CA ASN A 213 -4.24 2.73 -23.07
C ASN A 213 -3.00 3.04 -22.25
N ASP A 214 -3.16 3.73 -21.12
CA ASP A 214 -2.07 4.02 -20.19
C ASP A 214 -1.47 2.72 -19.61
N LEU A 215 -2.31 1.70 -19.32
CA LEU A 215 -1.83 0.38 -18.91
C LEU A 215 -0.90 -0.23 -19.99
N LYS A 216 -1.33 -0.25 -21.23
CA LYS A 216 -0.51 -0.79 -22.37
C LYS A 216 0.78 -0.01 -22.57
N ASP A 217 0.73 1.31 -22.49
CA ASP A 217 1.91 2.16 -22.60
C ASP A 217 2.92 1.89 -21.49
N ARG A 218 2.43 1.73 -20.26
CA ARG A 218 3.26 1.37 -19.08
C ARG A 218 3.87 -0.01 -19.22
N LEU A 219 3.06 -1.02 -19.58
CA LEU A 219 3.55 -2.38 -19.81
C LEU A 219 4.67 -2.40 -20.88
N GLY A 220 4.51 -1.62 -21.95
CA GLY A 220 5.49 -1.53 -23.03
C GLY A 220 6.86 -0.98 -22.59
N ARG A 221 6.89 -0.11 -21.58
CA ARG A 221 8.14 0.48 -21.07
C ARG A 221 8.90 -0.41 -20.07
N ILE A 222 8.32 -1.51 -19.61
CA ILE A 222 8.99 -2.43 -18.67
C ILE A 222 10.33 -2.85 -19.27
N ILE A 223 11.42 -2.63 -18.53
CA ILE A 223 12.75 -3.13 -18.88
C ILE A 223 12.88 -4.55 -18.33
N VAL A 224 13.13 -5.51 -19.21
CA VAL A 224 13.25 -6.93 -18.84
C VAL A 224 14.69 -7.40 -18.74
N ALA A 225 15.59 -6.80 -19.51
CA ALA A 225 17.00 -7.16 -19.58
C ALA A 225 17.81 -6.03 -20.23
N TYR A 226 19.13 -6.21 -20.27
CA TYR A 226 20.02 -5.42 -21.11
C TYR A 226 20.69 -6.34 -22.14
N ASN A 227 20.92 -5.81 -23.36
CA ASN A 227 21.61 -6.54 -24.41
C ASN A 227 23.14 -6.47 -24.22
N TYR A 228 23.90 -7.15 -25.06
CA TYR A 228 25.37 -7.15 -25.00
C TYR A 228 26.00 -5.77 -25.21
N ALA A 229 25.30 -4.83 -25.86
CA ALA A 229 25.70 -3.43 -25.96
C ALA A 229 25.40 -2.59 -24.72
N GLY A 230 24.70 -3.17 -23.74
CA GLY A 230 24.28 -2.48 -22.52
C GLY A 230 22.98 -1.65 -22.66
N GLU A 231 22.28 -1.79 -23.78
CA GLU A 231 21.01 -1.12 -24.04
C GLU A 231 19.83 -1.87 -23.39
N PRO A 232 18.79 -1.17 -22.91
CA PRO A 232 17.62 -1.81 -22.33
C PRO A 232 16.79 -2.54 -23.37
N VAL A 233 16.31 -3.74 -23.02
CA VAL A 233 15.32 -4.50 -23.77
C VAL A 233 14.01 -4.44 -23.01
N THR A 234 12.91 -4.11 -23.69
CA THR A 234 11.61 -3.87 -23.07
C THR A 234 10.59 -4.96 -23.39
N ALA A 235 9.48 -4.94 -22.65
CA ALA A 235 8.33 -5.81 -22.95
C ALA A 235 7.72 -5.52 -24.34
N LYS A 236 7.84 -4.27 -24.82
CA LYS A 236 7.43 -3.91 -26.19
C LYS A 236 8.31 -4.59 -27.23
N ASP A 237 9.62 -4.68 -27.02
CA ASP A 237 10.56 -5.36 -27.92
C ASP A 237 10.28 -6.86 -28.02
N LEU A 238 9.75 -7.45 -26.94
CA LEU A 238 9.28 -8.85 -26.89
C LEU A 238 7.85 -9.02 -27.42
N GLU A 239 7.20 -7.98 -27.90
CA GLU A 239 5.81 -7.98 -28.38
C GLU A 239 4.79 -8.51 -27.35
N ALA A 240 5.10 -8.41 -26.05
CA ALA A 240 4.33 -9.00 -24.95
C ALA A 240 3.09 -8.20 -24.55
N VAL A 241 3.03 -6.91 -24.89
CA VAL A 241 2.07 -5.93 -24.33
C VAL A 241 0.62 -6.34 -24.51
N GLY A 242 0.25 -6.79 -25.72
CA GLY A 242 -1.13 -7.15 -26.04
C GLY A 242 -1.64 -8.33 -25.21
N ALA A 243 -0.84 -9.38 -25.09
CA ALA A 243 -1.19 -10.58 -24.32
C ALA A 243 -1.26 -10.29 -22.81
N MET A 244 -0.32 -9.48 -22.27
CA MET A 244 -0.35 -9.04 -20.88
C MET A 244 -1.58 -8.19 -20.59
N ALA A 245 -1.92 -7.25 -21.47
CA ALA A 245 -3.12 -6.41 -21.33
C ALA A 245 -4.42 -7.25 -21.37
N ALA A 246 -4.46 -8.29 -22.22
CA ALA A 246 -5.59 -9.21 -22.27
C ALA A 246 -5.80 -9.95 -20.94
N LEU A 247 -4.72 -10.40 -20.27
CA LEU A 247 -4.79 -11.02 -18.94
C LEU A 247 -5.25 -10.01 -17.86
N LEU A 248 -4.93 -8.73 -18.01
CA LEU A 248 -5.24 -7.68 -17.05
C LEU A 248 -6.56 -6.96 -17.35
N LYS A 249 -7.28 -7.33 -18.38
CA LYS A 249 -8.48 -6.64 -18.87
C LYS A 249 -9.52 -6.38 -17.79
N ASP A 250 -9.81 -7.39 -16.98
CA ASP A 250 -10.80 -7.26 -15.90
C ASP A 250 -10.15 -6.80 -14.59
N ALA A 251 -8.87 -7.14 -14.36
CA ALA A 251 -8.12 -6.75 -13.19
C ALA A 251 -7.93 -5.22 -13.06
N ILE A 252 -7.98 -4.47 -14.16
CA ILE A 252 -7.88 -3.00 -14.12
C ILE A 252 -9.13 -2.31 -13.57
N LYS A 253 -10.26 -3.00 -13.48
CA LYS A 253 -11.52 -2.48 -12.94
C LYS A 253 -11.55 -2.61 -11.42
N PRO A 254 -11.81 -1.52 -10.66
CA PRO A 254 -11.94 -1.59 -9.21
C PRO A 254 -13.06 -2.49 -8.74
N ASN A 255 -12.83 -3.18 -7.64
CA ASN A 255 -13.81 -4.02 -6.98
C ASN A 255 -14.62 -3.23 -5.97
N MET A 256 -15.92 -3.51 -5.89
CA MET A 256 -16.84 -2.94 -4.90
C MET A 256 -17.30 -4.00 -3.92
N ILE A 257 -17.22 -3.70 -2.64
CA ILE A 257 -17.76 -4.45 -1.50
C ILE A 257 -18.37 -3.46 -0.48
N GLN A 258 -18.66 -3.93 0.72
CA GLN A 258 -19.29 -3.16 1.77
C GLN A 258 -18.57 -3.34 3.11
N THR A 259 -18.78 -2.40 4.02
CA THR A 259 -18.43 -2.59 5.43
C THR A 259 -19.54 -3.36 6.17
N LEU A 260 -19.27 -3.75 7.42
CA LEU A 260 -20.29 -4.34 8.30
C LEU A 260 -21.53 -3.45 8.46
N GLU A 261 -21.38 -2.14 8.34
CA GLU A 261 -22.48 -1.16 8.41
C GLU A 261 -22.91 -0.64 7.03
N HIS A 262 -22.58 -1.40 5.96
CA HIS A 262 -23.01 -1.19 4.57
C HIS A 262 -22.45 0.05 3.88
N THR A 263 -21.41 0.68 4.42
CA THR A 263 -20.68 1.74 3.71
C THR A 263 -19.98 1.13 2.49
N PRO A 264 -20.13 1.69 1.29
CA PRO A 264 -19.46 1.19 0.10
C PRO A 264 -17.94 1.30 0.20
N ALA A 265 -17.24 0.27 -0.23
CA ALA A 265 -15.78 0.24 -0.29
C ALA A 265 -15.31 -0.22 -1.66
N LEU A 266 -14.37 0.53 -2.25
CA LEU A 266 -13.63 0.12 -3.44
C LEU A 266 -12.31 -0.49 -3.00
N VAL A 267 -12.04 -1.71 -3.43
CA VAL A 267 -10.81 -2.44 -3.11
C VAL A 267 -10.09 -2.77 -4.40
N HIS A 268 -8.86 -2.29 -4.57
CA HIS A 268 -8.17 -2.47 -5.85
C HIS A 268 -6.66 -2.31 -5.75
N GLY A 269 -5.92 -3.37 -6.09
CA GLY A 269 -4.47 -3.45 -6.04
C GLY A 269 -3.92 -3.42 -4.61
N GLY A 270 -2.66 -3.77 -4.43
CA GLY A 270 -2.05 -3.85 -3.11
C GLY A 270 -0.52 -3.88 -3.11
N PRO A 271 0.15 -2.87 -3.71
CA PRO A 271 1.61 -2.82 -3.70
C PRO A 271 2.13 -2.59 -2.29
N PHE A 272 3.24 -3.26 -1.90
CA PHE A 272 3.85 -3.06 -0.59
C PHE A 272 4.52 -1.68 -0.47
N ALA A 273 4.32 -1.00 0.66
CA ALA A 273 4.84 0.35 0.88
C ALA A 273 6.34 0.41 1.21
N ASN A 274 6.96 -0.69 1.57
CA ASN A 274 8.40 -0.74 1.85
C ASN A 274 9.27 -1.08 0.63
N ILE A 275 8.65 -1.42 -0.51
CA ILE A 275 9.34 -1.78 -1.76
C ILE A 275 8.67 -1.21 -3.01
N ALA A 276 7.45 -0.71 -2.91
CA ALA A 276 6.67 -0.05 -3.94
C ALA A 276 5.93 1.14 -3.33
N HIS A 277 4.96 1.73 -4.03
CA HIS A 277 4.31 2.95 -3.56
C HIS A 277 3.22 2.76 -2.49
N GLY A 278 2.81 1.53 -2.19
CA GLY A 278 2.02 1.20 -1.00
C GLY A 278 0.61 1.75 -0.92
N CYS A 279 -0.02 2.05 -2.06
CA CYS A 279 -1.36 2.63 -2.13
C CYS A 279 -2.26 1.84 -3.07
N ASN A 280 -3.56 1.85 -2.82
CA ASN A 280 -4.53 1.32 -3.78
C ASN A 280 -4.49 2.11 -5.10
N SER A 281 -5.25 1.64 -6.09
CA SER A 281 -5.16 2.17 -7.44
C SER A 281 -5.62 3.63 -7.57
N VAL A 282 -5.04 4.31 -8.54
CA VAL A 282 -5.48 5.63 -9.01
C VAL A 282 -6.93 5.56 -9.51
N ARG A 283 -7.28 4.49 -10.24
CA ARG A 283 -8.67 4.30 -10.73
C ARG A 283 -9.67 4.23 -9.58
N ALA A 284 -9.42 3.41 -8.56
CA ALA A 284 -10.31 3.31 -7.40
C ALA A 284 -10.47 4.66 -6.70
N THR A 285 -9.38 5.37 -6.43
CA THR A 285 -9.43 6.66 -5.72
C THR A 285 -10.13 7.74 -6.56
N LYS A 286 -9.82 7.87 -7.84
CA LYS A 286 -10.46 8.86 -8.73
C LYS A 286 -11.94 8.56 -8.92
N THR A 287 -12.30 7.30 -9.09
CA THR A 287 -13.70 6.91 -9.20
C THR A 287 -14.46 7.21 -7.92
N ALA A 288 -13.91 6.86 -6.77
CA ALA A 288 -14.52 7.18 -5.47
C ALA A 288 -14.76 8.70 -5.31
N LEU A 289 -13.81 9.55 -5.73
CA LEU A 289 -13.95 11.00 -5.70
C LEU A 289 -15.11 11.52 -6.56
N LYS A 290 -15.39 10.84 -7.68
CA LYS A 290 -16.52 11.18 -8.55
C LYS A 290 -17.87 10.63 -8.08
N MET A 291 -17.85 9.62 -7.20
CA MET A 291 -19.03 8.92 -6.69
C MET A 291 -19.58 9.53 -5.40
N ALA A 292 -18.74 10.11 -4.56
CA ALA A 292 -19.08 10.48 -3.19
C ALA A 292 -18.57 11.87 -2.81
N ASP A 293 -19.15 12.42 -1.74
CA ASP A 293 -18.72 13.72 -1.20
C ASP A 293 -17.43 13.60 -0.40
N TYR A 294 -17.16 12.40 0.15
CA TYR A 294 -15.97 12.10 0.94
C TYR A 294 -15.38 10.76 0.53
N VAL A 295 -14.08 10.74 0.35
CA VAL A 295 -13.30 9.53 0.08
C VAL A 295 -12.27 9.34 1.17
N ILE A 296 -12.30 8.18 1.82
CA ILE A 296 -11.37 7.81 2.86
C ILE A 296 -10.48 6.70 2.30
N THR A 297 -9.19 6.98 2.21
CA THR A 297 -8.20 6.03 1.69
C THR A 297 -7.04 5.89 2.66
N GLU A 298 -6.21 4.87 2.45
CA GLU A 298 -5.05 4.63 3.28
C GLU A 298 -3.77 4.43 2.46
N ALA A 299 -2.63 4.57 3.14
CA ALA A 299 -1.32 4.21 2.62
C ALA A 299 -0.62 3.23 3.56
N GLY A 300 0.19 2.32 3.03
CA GLY A 300 0.81 1.24 3.79
C GLY A 300 1.83 1.71 4.83
N PHE A 301 1.94 1.02 5.94
CA PHE A 301 2.87 1.28 7.04
C PHE A 301 2.74 2.70 7.64
N GLY A 302 3.85 3.29 8.08
CA GLY A 302 3.89 4.62 8.67
C GLY A 302 3.91 5.75 7.65
N ALA A 303 3.74 6.98 8.13
CA ALA A 303 3.71 8.18 7.29
C ALA A 303 5.05 8.46 6.60
N ASP A 304 6.14 7.98 7.15
CA ASP A 304 7.48 8.07 6.56
C ASP A 304 7.66 7.22 5.29
N LEU A 305 6.85 6.19 5.11
CA LEU A 305 6.83 5.33 3.93
C LEU A 305 5.57 5.51 3.09
N GLY A 306 4.41 5.12 3.65
CA GLY A 306 3.17 5.08 2.90
C GLY A 306 2.65 6.46 2.53
N ALA A 307 2.55 7.39 3.48
CA ALA A 307 2.06 8.74 3.19
C ALA A 307 3.03 9.52 2.28
N GLU A 308 4.34 9.40 2.49
CA GLU A 308 5.35 10.00 1.61
C GLU A 308 5.13 9.56 0.16
N LYS A 309 4.99 8.24 -0.09
CA LYS A 309 4.78 7.71 -1.44
C LYS A 309 3.40 8.02 -2.00
N PHE A 310 2.39 8.09 -1.15
CA PHE A 310 1.08 8.57 -1.55
C PHE A 310 1.15 9.99 -2.12
N PHE A 311 1.88 10.88 -1.47
CA PHE A 311 2.06 12.27 -1.89
C PHE A 311 3.00 12.39 -3.10
N ASP A 312 4.21 11.86 -2.98
CA ASP A 312 5.28 12.08 -3.96
C ASP A 312 5.20 11.18 -5.19
N ILE A 313 4.47 10.06 -5.12
CA ILE A 313 4.28 9.17 -6.26
C ILE A 313 2.82 9.23 -6.76
N LYS A 314 1.86 8.76 -5.96
CA LYS A 314 0.47 8.63 -6.40
C LYS A 314 -0.20 9.97 -6.70
N CYS A 315 -0.16 10.92 -5.76
CA CYS A 315 -0.76 12.24 -5.95
C CYS A 315 -0.08 13.02 -7.08
N ARG A 316 1.25 12.97 -7.14
CA ARG A 316 2.03 13.60 -8.22
C ARG A 316 1.59 13.10 -9.59
N MET A 317 1.58 11.78 -9.80
CA MET A 317 1.26 11.17 -11.10
C MET A 317 -0.21 11.31 -11.49
N ALA A 318 -1.11 11.28 -10.51
CA ALA A 318 -2.55 11.28 -10.75
C ALA A 318 -3.19 12.67 -10.68
N GLY A 319 -2.44 13.70 -10.25
CA GLY A 319 -2.98 15.04 -10.03
C GLY A 319 -3.96 15.09 -8.86
N LEU A 320 -3.80 14.22 -7.87
CA LEU A 320 -4.63 14.20 -6.67
C LEU A 320 -4.16 15.25 -5.67
N LYS A 321 -5.12 15.84 -4.94
CA LYS A 321 -4.87 16.82 -3.88
C LYS A 321 -5.63 16.39 -2.63
N PRO A 322 -4.96 15.79 -1.63
CA PRO A 322 -5.62 15.41 -0.40
C PRO A 322 -6.06 16.65 0.39
N ASP A 323 -7.27 16.58 0.96
CA ASP A 323 -7.88 17.68 1.72
C ASP A 323 -7.52 17.63 3.21
N ALA A 324 -7.34 16.41 3.75
CA ALA A 324 -6.94 16.19 5.14
C ALA A 324 -6.20 14.86 5.29
N VAL A 325 -5.43 14.75 6.36
CA VAL A 325 -4.76 13.51 6.78
C VAL A 325 -5.19 13.15 8.20
N VAL A 326 -5.54 11.89 8.41
CA VAL A 326 -5.71 11.29 9.73
C VAL A 326 -4.46 10.49 10.07
N LEU A 327 -3.76 10.91 11.12
CA LEU A 327 -2.56 10.23 11.62
C LEU A 327 -2.93 9.35 12.82
N VAL A 328 -2.85 8.04 12.63
CA VAL A 328 -3.16 7.05 13.65
C VAL A 328 -1.95 6.81 14.54
N ALA A 329 -2.15 6.93 15.84
CA ALA A 329 -1.20 6.53 16.88
C ALA A 329 -1.85 5.52 17.83
N THR A 330 -1.03 4.75 18.53
CA THR A 330 -1.46 3.90 19.64
C THR A 330 -0.55 4.11 20.84
N ILE A 331 -1.09 3.98 22.02
CA ILE A 331 -0.29 4.03 23.27
C ILE A 331 0.81 2.97 23.23
N ARG A 332 0.48 1.77 22.74
CA ARG A 332 1.45 0.67 22.62
C ARG A 332 2.63 1.02 21.70
N ALA A 333 2.35 1.59 20.53
CA ALA A 333 3.41 2.00 19.60
C ALA A 333 4.29 3.11 20.18
N LEU A 334 3.71 4.08 20.87
CA LEU A 334 4.45 5.16 21.50
C LEU A 334 5.33 4.63 22.65
N LYS A 335 4.81 3.75 23.50
CA LYS A 335 5.62 3.10 24.55
C LYS A 335 6.74 2.21 23.95
N TYR A 336 6.46 1.49 22.88
CA TYR A 336 7.47 0.71 22.16
C TYR A 336 8.60 1.61 21.63
N ASN A 337 8.26 2.73 21.01
CA ASN A 337 9.21 3.75 20.58
C ASN A 337 9.95 4.42 21.75
N GLY A 338 9.40 4.35 22.96
CA GLY A 338 10.03 4.76 24.22
C GLY A 338 10.87 3.68 24.89
N GLY A 339 11.07 2.52 24.24
CA GLY A 339 11.95 1.45 24.71
C GLY A 339 11.28 0.34 25.53
N VAL A 340 9.95 0.29 25.62
CA VAL A 340 9.24 -0.78 26.33
C VAL A 340 9.24 -2.06 25.50
N ALA A 341 9.57 -3.18 26.13
CA ALA A 341 9.52 -4.50 25.50
C ALA A 341 8.07 -4.88 25.12
N LYS A 342 7.92 -5.63 24.02
CA LYS A 342 6.61 -6.04 23.48
C LYS A 342 5.70 -6.70 24.53
N ALA A 343 6.28 -7.50 25.43
CA ALA A 343 5.53 -8.21 26.47
C ALA A 343 4.89 -7.27 27.51
N ASP A 344 5.45 -6.08 27.71
CA ASP A 344 5.06 -5.14 28.78
C ASP A 344 4.21 -3.96 28.28
N LEU A 345 3.86 -3.93 26.98
CA LEU A 345 3.15 -2.81 26.35
C LEU A 345 1.74 -2.56 26.92
N ASN A 346 1.12 -3.54 27.58
CA ASN A 346 -0.19 -3.40 28.19
C ASN A 346 -0.15 -2.76 29.59
N ASN A 347 1.03 -2.60 30.18
CA ASN A 347 1.18 -1.95 31.47
C ASN A 347 1.29 -0.44 31.32
N GLU A 348 0.66 0.33 32.21
CA GLU A 348 0.83 1.79 32.23
C GLU A 348 2.32 2.17 32.36
N ASN A 349 2.78 3.07 31.51
CA ASN A 349 4.15 3.59 31.57
C ASN A 349 4.25 4.98 30.95
N LEU A 350 3.92 6.01 31.75
CA LEU A 350 3.96 7.41 31.30
C LEU A 350 5.38 7.88 30.92
N GLU A 351 6.40 7.39 31.61
CA GLU A 351 7.79 7.82 31.31
C GLU A 351 8.24 7.29 29.93
N ALA A 352 7.93 6.05 29.61
CA ALA A 352 8.20 5.50 28.28
C ALA A 352 7.35 6.18 27.21
N LEU A 353 6.09 6.50 27.52
CA LEU A 353 5.20 7.24 26.62
C LEU A 353 5.77 8.63 26.29
N LYS A 354 6.24 9.36 27.29
CA LYS A 354 6.93 10.65 27.12
C LYS A 354 8.21 10.52 26.29
N ALA A 355 8.98 9.45 26.50
CA ALA A 355 10.18 9.18 25.71
C ALA A 355 9.86 8.86 24.24
N GLY A 356 8.76 8.14 23.98
CA GLY A 356 8.38 7.70 22.63
C GLY A 356 7.53 8.69 21.84
N ILE A 357 6.94 9.70 22.48
CA ILE A 357 6.06 10.70 21.82
C ILE A 357 6.75 11.47 20.69
N VAL A 358 8.09 11.54 20.72
CA VAL A 358 8.91 12.18 19.68
C VAL A 358 8.74 11.53 18.31
N ASN A 359 8.33 10.25 18.26
CA ASN A 359 8.00 9.57 17.00
C ASN A 359 6.73 10.18 16.39
N LEU A 360 5.68 10.36 17.20
CA LEU A 360 4.46 11.05 16.77
C LEU A 360 4.76 12.48 16.33
N GLU A 361 5.58 13.22 17.09
CA GLU A 361 6.00 14.58 16.73
C GLU A 361 6.62 14.63 15.34
N LYS A 362 7.56 13.73 15.05
CA LYS A 362 8.22 13.71 13.73
C LYS A 362 7.24 13.39 12.61
N HIS A 363 6.30 12.48 12.82
CA HIS A 363 5.28 12.17 11.82
C HIS A 363 4.29 13.32 11.58
N ILE A 364 3.93 14.09 12.63
CA ILE A 364 3.15 15.33 12.48
C ILE A 364 3.92 16.32 11.61
N GLU A 365 5.19 16.58 11.93
CA GLU A 365 6.05 17.47 11.15
C GLU A 365 6.16 17.03 9.69
N ASN A 366 6.36 15.73 9.45
CA ASN A 366 6.45 15.18 8.10
C ASN A 366 5.20 15.46 7.26
N LEU A 367 4.02 15.30 7.84
CA LEU A 367 2.76 15.56 7.15
C LEU A 367 2.53 17.06 6.93
N GLN A 368 2.93 17.90 7.87
CA GLN A 368 2.82 19.36 7.75
C GLN A 368 3.71 19.94 6.64
N ILE A 369 4.86 19.30 6.33
CA ILE A 369 5.73 19.70 5.20
C ILE A 369 4.96 19.70 3.88
N TYR A 370 4.02 18.78 3.70
CA TYR A 370 3.20 18.69 2.49
C TYR A 370 2.06 19.70 2.42
N GLY A 371 1.83 20.48 3.49
CA GLY A 371 0.81 21.52 3.53
C GLY A 371 -0.64 21.00 3.68
N VAL A 372 -0.83 19.76 4.12
CA VAL A 372 -2.14 19.14 4.33
C VAL A 372 -2.53 19.23 5.81
N PRO A 373 -3.76 19.63 6.15
CA PRO A 373 -4.24 19.63 7.53
C PRO A 373 -4.21 18.23 8.16
N VAL A 374 -3.74 18.14 9.41
CA VAL A 374 -3.56 16.87 10.14
C VAL A 374 -4.53 16.78 11.31
N VAL A 375 -5.25 15.67 11.38
CA VAL A 375 -6.02 15.23 12.55
C VAL A 375 -5.32 14.02 13.14
N VAL A 376 -4.93 14.07 14.40
CA VAL A 376 -4.35 12.91 15.10
C VAL A 376 -5.46 12.11 15.74
N THR A 377 -5.46 10.81 15.55
CA THR A 377 -6.35 9.90 16.26
C THR A 377 -5.57 8.88 17.07
N LEU A 378 -6.00 8.64 18.27
CA LEU A 378 -5.55 7.55 19.11
C LEU A 378 -6.50 6.36 18.91
N ASN A 379 -6.00 5.28 18.28
CA ASN A 379 -6.71 4.01 18.23
C ASN A 379 -6.59 3.34 19.61
N ALA A 380 -7.62 3.53 20.43
CA ALA A 380 -7.60 3.16 21.84
C ALA A 380 -7.87 1.67 22.05
N PHE A 381 -7.08 1.05 22.91
CA PHE A 381 -7.24 -0.33 23.38
C PHE A 381 -7.74 -0.34 24.82
N VAL A 382 -8.35 -1.45 25.24
CA VAL A 382 -8.88 -1.65 26.60
C VAL A 382 -7.81 -1.48 27.68
N SER A 383 -6.55 -1.75 27.36
CA SER A 383 -5.41 -1.60 28.26
C SER A 383 -4.92 -0.17 28.45
N ASP A 384 -5.37 0.77 27.61
CA ASP A 384 -4.89 2.16 27.63
C ASP A 384 -5.52 2.90 28.82
N THR A 385 -4.70 3.59 29.61
CA THR A 385 -5.18 4.32 30.78
C THR A 385 -5.61 5.75 30.42
N GLU A 386 -6.50 6.33 31.25
CA GLU A 386 -6.93 7.71 31.07
C GLU A 386 -5.75 8.71 31.12
N ALA A 387 -4.77 8.44 32.00
CA ALA A 387 -3.59 9.28 32.13
C ALA A 387 -2.72 9.26 30.86
N GLU A 388 -2.52 8.08 30.26
CA GLU A 388 -1.78 7.93 29.00
C GLU A 388 -2.51 8.62 27.84
N MET A 389 -3.82 8.42 27.73
CA MET A 389 -4.63 9.07 26.68
C MET A 389 -4.67 10.59 26.82
N ALA A 390 -4.80 11.11 28.05
CA ALA A 390 -4.80 12.55 28.33
C ALA A 390 -3.45 13.19 27.94
N PHE A 391 -2.34 12.53 28.25
CA PHE A 391 -1.00 13.01 27.87
C PHE A 391 -0.85 13.15 26.35
N VAL A 392 -1.27 12.16 25.57
CA VAL A 392 -1.19 12.23 24.10
C VAL A 392 -2.09 13.33 23.55
N LYS A 393 -3.29 13.50 24.09
CA LYS A 393 -4.21 14.57 23.70
C LYS A 393 -3.59 15.95 23.91
N GLU A 394 -3.11 16.24 25.14
CA GLU A 394 -2.46 17.51 25.47
C GLU A 394 -1.25 17.78 24.56
N PHE A 395 -0.46 16.76 24.28
CA PHE A 395 0.66 16.88 23.36
C PHE A 395 0.20 17.29 21.95
N CYS A 396 -0.79 16.62 21.37
CA CYS A 396 -1.32 16.93 20.04
C CYS A 396 -1.89 18.35 19.95
N GLU A 397 -2.66 18.75 20.97
CA GLU A 397 -3.20 20.12 21.07
C GLU A 397 -2.09 21.17 21.16
N SER A 398 -1.00 20.88 21.88
CA SER A 398 0.17 21.76 21.94
C SER A 398 0.89 21.93 20.61
N LYS A 399 0.73 20.97 19.69
CA LYS A 399 1.28 21.04 18.31
C LYS A 399 0.29 21.63 17.30
N GLY A 400 -0.86 22.13 17.76
CA GLY A 400 -1.89 22.73 16.92
C GLY A 400 -2.65 21.72 16.05
N CYS A 401 -2.63 20.44 16.41
CA CYS A 401 -3.38 19.39 15.74
C CYS A 401 -4.73 19.17 16.41
N GLU A 402 -5.76 18.93 15.59
CA GLU A 402 -7.00 18.35 16.08
C GLU A 402 -6.73 16.93 16.58
N PHE A 403 -7.44 16.53 17.63
CA PHE A 403 -7.29 15.21 18.25
C PHE A 403 -8.66 14.58 18.50
N ALA A 404 -8.77 13.27 18.23
CA ALA A 404 -9.94 12.49 18.59
C ALA A 404 -9.55 11.04 18.96
N LEU A 405 -10.30 10.44 19.88
CA LEU A 405 -10.19 9.01 20.17
C LEU A 405 -10.98 8.20 19.14
N ALA A 406 -10.46 7.05 18.76
CA ALA A 406 -11.15 6.05 17.96
C ALA A 406 -11.30 4.74 18.75
N LYS A 407 -12.54 4.26 18.88
CA LYS A 407 -12.90 2.97 19.51
C LYS A 407 -13.65 2.08 18.51
N VAL A 408 -13.23 2.15 17.26
CA VAL A 408 -13.95 1.54 16.13
C VAL A 408 -13.87 0.01 16.12
N TRP A 409 -12.81 -0.57 16.66
CA TRP A 409 -12.70 -2.02 16.77
C TRP A 409 -13.85 -2.59 17.63
N GLU A 410 -14.12 -1.96 18.75
CA GLU A 410 -15.16 -2.40 19.70
C GLU A 410 -16.58 -1.97 19.28
N LYS A 411 -16.72 -0.75 18.73
CA LYS A 411 -18.01 -0.08 18.55
C LYS A 411 -18.38 0.24 17.10
N GLY A 412 -17.59 -0.23 16.14
CA GLY A 412 -17.84 0.07 14.72
C GLY A 412 -17.88 1.58 14.45
N GLY A 413 -18.81 2.00 13.60
CA GLY A 413 -18.96 3.41 13.21
C GLY A 413 -19.26 4.34 14.38
N GLU A 414 -20.02 3.90 15.38
CA GLU A 414 -20.30 4.70 16.58
C GLU A 414 -19.01 5.08 17.32
N GLY A 415 -18.04 4.15 17.38
CA GLY A 415 -16.72 4.41 17.98
C GLY A 415 -15.85 5.38 17.20
N GLY A 416 -16.23 5.75 15.99
CA GLY A 416 -15.53 6.70 15.12
C GLY A 416 -16.21 8.06 14.98
N VAL A 417 -17.37 8.28 15.59
CA VAL A 417 -18.15 9.52 15.38
C VAL A 417 -17.39 10.77 15.79
N GLU A 418 -16.68 10.75 16.91
CA GLU A 418 -15.91 11.92 17.36
C GLU A 418 -14.73 12.21 16.41
N LEU A 419 -14.07 11.16 15.89
CA LEU A 419 -13.05 11.33 14.85
C LEU A 419 -13.66 11.90 13.56
N ALA A 420 -14.82 11.39 13.13
CA ALA A 420 -15.51 11.89 11.95
C ALA A 420 -15.87 13.38 12.09
N LYS A 421 -16.36 13.81 13.24
CA LYS A 421 -16.64 15.22 13.53
C LYS A 421 -15.38 16.09 13.47
N ALA A 422 -14.27 15.61 14.04
CA ALA A 422 -13.00 16.32 14.00
C ALA A 422 -12.48 16.47 12.56
N VAL A 423 -12.60 15.42 11.73
CA VAL A 423 -12.23 15.47 10.31
C VAL A 423 -13.13 16.45 9.56
N LEU A 424 -14.46 16.39 9.73
CA LEU A 424 -15.39 17.30 9.07
C LEU A 424 -15.12 18.77 9.46
N ALA A 425 -14.89 19.04 10.73
CA ALA A 425 -14.54 20.39 11.21
C ALA A 425 -13.21 20.87 10.58
N THR A 426 -12.23 19.98 10.44
CA THR A 426 -10.95 20.31 9.78
C THR A 426 -11.18 20.65 8.31
N LEU A 427 -11.98 19.88 7.58
CA LEU A 427 -12.30 20.12 6.18
C LEU A 427 -13.06 21.43 5.95
N GLU A 428 -13.87 21.86 6.92
CA GLU A 428 -14.63 23.12 6.86
C GLU A 428 -13.76 24.34 7.21
N ASN A 429 -12.83 24.20 8.16
CA ASN A 429 -12.12 25.34 8.74
C ASN A 429 -10.68 25.50 8.25
N LYS A 430 -10.09 24.49 7.61
CA LYS A 430 -8.72 24.51 7.11
C LYS A 430 -8.67 24.18 5.64
N GLU A 431 -7.83 24.88 4.91
CA GLU A 431 -7.58 24.62 3.48
C GLU A 431 -6.29 23.84 3.31
N SER A 432 -6.30 22.85 2.43
CA SER A 432 -5.10 22.12 2.03
C SER A 432 -4.30 22.91 1.00
N ASN A 433 -3.03 23.13 1.28
CA ASN A 433 -2.05 23.71 0.37
C ASN A 433 -1.04 22.66 -0.08
N PHE A 434 -1.55 21.47 -0.44
CA PHE A 434 -0.74 20.32 -0.80
C PHE A 434 0.32 20.63 -1.85
N LYS A 435 1.56 20.24 -1.56
CA LYS A 435 2.70 20.27 -2.49
C LYS A 435 3.56 19.01 -2.31
N PRO A 436 4.05 18.41 -3.40
CA PRO A 436 5.07 17.37 -3.33
C PRO A 436 6.35 17.88 -2.64
N LEU A 437 7.14 16.94 -2.13
CA LEU A 437 8.35 17.25 -1.35
C LEU A 437 9.47 17.88 -2.19
N TYR A 438 9.52 17.54 -3.47
CA TYR A 438 10.56 17.96 -4.41
C TYR A 438 9.99 18.12 -5.83
N GLU A 439 10.70 18.89 -6.66
CA GLU A 439 10.36 19.12 -8.07
C GLU A 439 10.85 17.97 -8.96
N ASP A 440 10.15 17.71 -10.08
CA ASP A 440 10.44 16.61 -11.00
C ASP A 440 11.80 16.75 -11.69
N ASN A 441 12.28 17.97 -11.92
CA ASN A 441 13.52 18.27 -12.63
C ASN A 441 14.79 18.21 -11.76
N LEU A 442 14.67 17.93 -10.47
CA LEU A 442 15.84 17.74 -9.62
C LEU A 442 16.59 16.45 -10.00
N PRO A 443 17.92 16.41 -9.84
CA PRO A 443 18.69 15.17 -9.94
C PRO A 443 18.15 14.10 -8.99
N LEU A 444 18.21 12.82 -9.36
CA LEU A 444 17.74 11.71 -8.54
C LEU A 444 18.39 11.71 -7.14
N THR A 445 19.68 12.04 -7.04
CA THR A 445 20.40 12.16 -5.76
C THR A 445 19.82 13.24 -4.85
N GLU A 446 19.36 14.36 -5.41
CA GLU A 446 18.73 15.44 -4.63
C GLU A 446 17.31 15.06 -4.18
N LYS A 447 16.56 14.31 -4.98
CA LYS A 447 15.26 13.73 -4.59
C LYS A 447 15.42 12.77 -3.41
N ILE A 448 16.39 11.84 -3.50
CA ILE A 448 16.74 10.90 -2.43
C ILE A 448 17.13 11.65 -1.16
N LYS A 449 17.99 12.67 -1.28
CA LYS A 449 18.42 13.50 -0.15
C LYS A 449 17.24 14.22 0.49
N ALA A 450 16.31 14.76 -0.31
CA ALA A 450 15.13 15.44 0.21
C ALA A 450 14.27 14.51 1.10
N VAL A 451 14.02 13.27 0.65
CA VAL A 451 13.28 12.29 1.45
C VAL A 451 14.07 11.90 2.71
N ALA A 452 15.34 11.54 2.56
CA ALA A 452 16.17 11.08 3.68
C ALA A 452 16.33 12.14 4.78
N THR A 453 16.56 13.39 4.41
CA THR A 453 16.80 14.46 5.40
C THR A 453 15.53 15.07 5.97
N LYS A 454 14.54 15.38 5.12
CA LYS A 454 13.31 16.03 5.56
C LYS A 454 12.34 15.07 6.23
N ILE A 455 12.16 13.87 5.68
CA ILE A 455 11.17 12.89 6.18
C ILE A 455 11.79 11.99 7.24
N TYR A 456 12.96 11.40 6.98
CA TYR A 456 13.58 10.46 7.94
C TYR A 456 14.38 11.17 9.02
N GLY A 457 14.85 12.39 8.77
CA GLY A 457 15.69 13.14 9.72
C GLY A 457 17.16 12.70 9.70
N ALA A 458 17.62 12.09 8.61
CA ALA A 458 19.03 11.76 8.41
C ALA A 458 19.89 13.01 8.23
N ASP A 459 21.14 12.94 8.64
CA ASP A 459 22.11 14.01 8.42
C ASP A 459 22.58 14.04 6.97
N ASN A 460 22.77 12.86 6.36
CA ASN A 460 23.26 12.72 4.99
C ASN A 460 22.82 11.39 4.34
N VAL A 461 23.19 11.25 3.05
CA VAL A 461 23.00 10.02 2.26
C VAL A 461 24.35 9.55 1.75
N THR A 462 24.63 8.27 1.92
CA THR A 462 25.80 7.60 1.36
C THR A 462 25.37 6.58 0.33
N TYR A 463 26.25 6.25 -0.60
CA TYR A 463 25.93 5.38 -1.74
C TYR A 463 26.97 4.30 -1.91
N ASN A 464 26.53 3.08 -2.15
CA ASN A 464 27.41 2.07 -2.72
C ASN A 464 27.79 2.48 -4.16
N PRO A 465 29.02 2.21 -4.62
CA PRO A 465 29.47 2.62 -5.97
C PRO A 465 28.56 2.13 -7.10
N ALA A 466 28.04 0.91 -7.02
CA ALA A 466 27.10 0.35 -7.98
C ALA A 466 25.78 1.14 -8.05
N ALA A 467 25.29 1.61 -6.91
CA ALA A 467 24.08 2.43 -6.83
C ALA A 467 24.26 3.79 -7.52
N LEU A 468 25.38 4.48 -7.29
CA LEU A 468 25.69 5.73 -7.98
C LEU A 468 25.80 5.55 -9.50
N LYS A 469 26.46 4.48 -9.95
CA LYS A 469 26.57 4.16 -11.37
C LYS A 469 25.20 3.91 -12.00
N MET A 470 24.32 3.21 -11.29
CA MET A 470 22.96 2.95 -11.77
C MET A 470 22.11 4.22 -11.82
N LEU A 471 22.21 5.12 -10.82
CA LEU A 471 21.52 6.42 -10.86
C LEU A 471 21.93 7.24 -12.09
N ALA A 472 23.22 7.32 -12.39
CA ALA A 472 23.71 8.01 -13.57
C ALA A 472 23.17 7.36 -14.87
N LYS A 473 23.15 6.03 -14.95
CA LYS A 473 22.59 5.29 -16.09
C LYS A 473 21.09 5.56 -16.26
N ILE A 474 20.33 5.61 -15.17
CA ILE A 474 18.88 5.90 -15.20
C ILE A 474 18.62 7.32 -15.72
N GLU A 475 19.42 8.31 -15.29
CA GLU A 475 19.32 9.68 -15.81
C GLU A 475 19.69 9.75 -17.29
N GLU A 476 20.74 9.05 -17.71
CA GLU A 476 21.16 8.95 -19.13
C GLU A 476 20.08 8.30 -20.00
N MET A 477 19.36 7.31 -19.50
CA MET A 477 18.20 6.71 -20.18
C MET A 477 16.97 7.62 -20.26
N GLY A 478 17.01 8.83 -19.68
CA GLY A 478 15.91 9.81 -19.72
C GLY A 478 14.91 9.71 -18.59
N TYR A 479 15.16 8.91 -17.55
CA TYR A 479 14.26 8.70 -16.43
C TYR A 479 14.56 9.58 -15.19
N GLY A 480 15.44 10.58 -15.33
CA GLY A 480 15.79 11.50 -14.23
C GLY A 480 14.60 12.30 -13.67
N HIS A 481 13.54 12.45 -14.45
CA HIS A 481 12.31 13.13 -14.02
C HIS A 481 11.39 12.27 -13.14
N PHE A 482 11.63 10.98 -13.01
CA PHE A 482 10.82 10.09 -12.18
C PHE A 482 10.95 10.43 -10.68
N PRO A 483 9.87 10.26 -9.89
CA PRO A 483 9.98 10.28 -8.43
C PRO A 483 10.77 9.07 -7.93
N VAL A 484 11.31 9.19 -6.73
CA VAL A 484 12.03 8.11 -6.05
C VAL A 484 11.10 7.35 -5.11
N CYS A 485 11.25 6.03 -5.10
CA CYS A 485 10.53 5.12 -4.22
C CYS A 485 11.54 4.50 -3.25
N MET A 486 11.63 5.06 -2.05
CA MET A 486 12.57 4.60 -1.02
C MET A 486 12.10 3.29 -0.41
N ALA A 487 12.89 2.23 -0.56
CA ALA A 487 12.66 0.93 0.05
C ALA A 487 13.46 0.83 1.36
N LYS A 488 12.76 0.90 2.49
CA LYS A 488 13.33 1.01 3.83
C LYS A 488 12.53 0.15 4.82
N THR A 489 13.13 -0.19 5.96
CA THR A 489 12.39 -0.80 7.07
C THR A 489 11.22 0.08 7.51
N GLN A 490 10.10 -0.54 7.83
CA GLN A 490 8.90 0.16 8.34
C GLN A 490 8.97 0.46 9.84
N TYR A 491 9.91 -0.13 10.58
CA TYR A 491 9.94 -0.08 12.04
C TYR A 491 10.73 1.09 12.63
N SER A 492 11.39 1.88 11.80
CA SER A 492 12.18 3.03 12.22
C SER A 492 12.14 4.13 11.17
N LEU A 493 12.35 5.37 11.57
CA LEU A 493 12.67 6.48 10.65
C LEU A 493 14.04 6.29 9.97
N SER A 494 14.98 5.60 10.63
CA SER A 494 16.26 5.20 10.06
C SER A 494 16.12 3.95 9.17
N ASP A 495 17.17 3.59 8.45
CA ASP A 495 17.33 2.30 7.77
C ASP A 495 17.75 1.15 8.72
N ASP A 496 18.01 1.47 9.98
CA ASP A 496 18.25 0.53 11.07
C ASP A 496 16.99 0.39 11.95
N GLN A 497 16.34 -0.77 11.86
CA GLN A 497 15.08 -1.04 12.60
C GLN A 497 15.23 -1.01 14.14
N THR A 498 16.44 -1.04 14.67
CA THR A 498 16.68 -0.97 16.11
C THR A 498 16.68 0.46 16.67
N LYS A 499 16.76 1.47 15.80
CA LYS A 499 16.74 2.87 16.18
C LYS A 499 15.30 3.36 16.29
N LEU A 500 14.74 3.28 17.49
CA LEU A 500 13.35 3.65 17.78
C LEU A 500 13.18 5.15 18.07
N GLY A 501 11.95 5.60 18.15
CA GLY A 501 11.61 6.98 18.49
C GLY A 501 11.90 7.96 17.36
N ARG A 502 12.73 8.95 17.62
CA ARG A 502 13.21 9.95 16.66
C ARG A 502 14.73 9.93 16.61
N PRO A 503 15.34 9.01 15.88
CA PRO A 503 16.79 8.92 15.78
C PRO A 503 17.38 10.18 15.16
N THR A 504 18.60 10.54 15.59
CA THR A 504 19.41 11.65 15.10
C THR A 504 20.85 11.19 14.90
N GLY A 505 21.66 11.95 14.16
CA GLY A 505 23.08 11.63 13.98
C GLY A 505 23.29 10.36 13.16
N PHE A 506 22.49 10.13 12.11
CA PHE A 506 22.61 8.96 11.24
C PHE A 506 22.56 9.36 9.76
N ASP A 507 23.18 8.54 8.94
CA ASP A 507 23.09 8.61 7.49
C ASP A 507 22.21 7.50 6.96
N ILE A 508 21.59 7.70 5.81
CA ILE A 508 20.93 6.62 5.03
C ILE A 508 21.93 6.12 3.99
N ASN A 509 22.17 4.81 3.98
CA ASN A 509 23.00 4.17 2.96
C ASN A 509 22.18 3.57 1.84
N ILE A 510 22.43 4.02 0.61
CA ILE A 510 21.80 3.47 -0.60
C ILE A 510 22.64 2.30 -1.11
N ARG A 511 22.08 1.11 -0.98
CA ARG A 511 22.73 -0.15 -1.35
C ARG A 511 22.57 -0.45 -2.83
N GLU A 512 21.37 -0.29 -3.37
CA GLU A 512 21.00 -0.66 -4.72
C GLU A 512 19.93 0.30 -5.27
N VAL A 513 19.93 0.49 -6.57
CA VAL A 513 18.93 1.31 -7.27
C VAL A 513 18.55 0.60 -8.56
N TYR A 514 17.27 0.64 -8.91
CA TYR A 514 16.78 0.22 -10.23
C TYR A 514 15.57 1.04 -10.66
N VAL A 515 15.29 1.08 -11.94
CA VAL A 515 14.14 1.79 -12.48
C VAL A 515 12.98 0.84 -12.75
N SER A 516 11.79 1.18 -12.23
CA SER A 516 10.50 0.60 -12.63
C SER A 516 9.91 1.49 -13.72
N ALA A 517 10.41 1.32 -14.96
CA ALA A 517 10.12 2.23 -16.06
C ALA A 517 8.64 2.23 -16.46
N GLY A 518 7.96 1.09 -16.34
CA GLY A 518 6.53 0.97 -16.59
C GLY A 518 5.70 1.63 -15.49
N ALA A 519 6.07 1.43 -14.23
CA ALA A 519 5.43 2.10 -13.10
C ALA A 519 5.70 3.61 -13.09
N GLY A 520 6.91 4.02 -13.53
CA GLY A 520 7.29 5.42 -13.62
C GLY A 520 7.94 5.97 -12.35
N PHE A 521 8.71 5.15 -11.62
CA PHE A 521 9.50 5.58 -10.47
C PHE A 521 10.84 4.83 -10.39
N VAL A 522 11.76 5.40 -9.64
CA VAL A 522 13.08 4.80 -9.36
C VAL A 522 13.06 4.19 -7.96
N VAL A 523 13.29 2.89 -7.86
CA VAL A 523 13.36 2.19 -6.58
C VAL A 523 14.77 2.34 -6.00
N VAL A 524 14.83 2.79 -4.75
CA VAL A 524 16.05 3.10 -4.02
C VAL A 524 16.09 2.25 -2.76
N ILE A 525 16.95 1.23 -2.74
CA ILE A 525 17.00 0.24 -1.67
C ILE A 525 18.03 0.64 -0.62
N THR A 526 17.57 0.73 0.62
CA THR A 526 18.38 0.90 1.82
C THR A 526 18.37 -0.39 2.63
N GLY A 527 19.42 -0.67 3.38
CA GLY A 527 19.46 -1.80 4.31
C GLY A 527 19.09 -3.17 3.67
N ALA A 528 18.55 -4.09 4.47
CA ALA A 528 18.17 -5.44 4.06
C ALA A 528 16.67 -5.55 3.76
N ILE A 529 16.24 -5.12 2.59
CA ILE A 529 14.85 -5.22 2.13
C ILE A 529 14.67 -6.50 1.31
N MET A 530 13.59 -7.23 1.61
CA MET A 530 13.25 -8.49 0.94
C MET A 530 12.00 -8.34 0.09
N THR A 531 12.12 -8.67 -1.19
CA THR A 531 11.01 -8.68 -2.16
C THR A 531 10.30 -10.04 -2.23
N MET A 532 10.84 -11.06 -1.56
CA MET A 532 10.22 -12.36 -1.32
C MET A 532 10.31 -12.70 0.17
N PRO A 533 9.26 -12.42 0.97
CA PRO A 533 9.23 -12.76 2.38
C PRO A 533 9.31 -14.28 2.61
N GLY A 534 9.80 -14.69 3.77
CA GLY A 534 9.75 -16.07 4.21
C GLY A 534 8.63 -16.31 5.22
N LEU A 535 8.17 -17.54 5.34
CA LEU A 535 7.28 -17.92 6.42
C LEU A 535 8.02 -17.86 7.78
N PRO A 536 7.37 -17.45 8.88
CA PRO A 536 7.94 -17.47 10.22
C PRO A 536 8.02 -18.90 10.75
N LYS A 537 8.65 -19.09 11.91
CA LYS A 537 8.75 -20.41 12.56
C LYS A 537 7.39 -21.07 12.80
N LYS A 538 6.38 -20.28 13.15
CA LYS A 538 4.97 -20.73 13.27
C LYS A 538 4.12 -19.79 12.40
N PRO A 539 3.86 -20.16 11.15
CA PRO A 539 3.04 -19.33 10.26
C PRO A 539 1.55 -19.40 10.64
N ALA A 540 0.79 -18.39 10.28
CA ALA A 540 -0.67 -18.34 10.46
C ALA A 540 -1.37 -19.53 9.80
N ALA A 541 -0.84 -20.01 8.68
CA ALA A 541 -1.32 -21.18 7.95
C ALA A 541 -1.54 -22.42 8.81
N VAL A 542 -0.75 -22.60 9.87
CA VAL A 542 -0.87 -23.77 10.77
C VAL A 542 -2.15 -23.75 11.61
N GLY A 543 -2.75 -22.55 11.80
CA GLY A 543 -3.99 -22.37 12.56
C GLY A 543 -5.23 -22.21 11.70
N ILE A 544 -5.08 -22.14 10.38
CA ILE A 544 -6.21 -21.97 9.45
C ILE A 544 -6.75 -23.34 9.09
N ASP A 545 -8.06 -23.51 9.15
CA ASP A 545 -8.76 -24.76 8.79
C ASP A 545 -10.13 -24.46 8.17
N VAL A 546 -10.71 -25.46 7.54
CA VAL A 546 -12.07 -25.41 6.98
C VAL A 546 -12.81 -26.69 7.38
N ASN A 547 -14.00 -26.54 7.94
CA ASN A 547 -14.82 -27.68 8.36
C ASN A 547 -15.61 -28.29 7.19
N GLU A 548 -16.35 -29.37 7.45
CA GLU A 548 -17.16 -30.08 6.47
C GLU A 548 -18.29 -29.25 5.83
N ASP A 549 -18.74 -28.19 6.50
CA ASP A 549 -19.73 -27.22 6.01
C ASP A 549 -19.09 -26.09 5.20
N GLY A 550 -17.78 -26.09 5.01
CA GLY A 550 -17.03 -25.05 4.30
C GLY A 550 -16.79 -23.78 5.13
N VAL A 551 -16.99 -23.83 6.44
CA VAL A 551 -16.73 -22.68 7.33
C VAL A 551 -15.26 -22.64 7.69
N ILE A 552 -14.62 -21.50 7.43
CA ILE A 552 -13.20 -21.26 7.69
C ILE A 552 -13.00 -20.82 9.15
N THR A 553 -11.94 -21.33 9.77
CA THR A 553 -11.50 -20.94 11.11
C THR A 553 -10.04 -20.51 11.08
N GLY A 554 -9.62 -19.69 12.03
CA GLY A 554 -8.21 -19.27 12.17
C GLY A 554 -7.73 -18.26 11.12
N LEU A 555 -8.60 -17.73 10.29
CA LEU A 555 -8.29 -16.66 9.33
C LEU A 555 -8.46 -15.28 10.03
N PHE A 556 -7.77 -15.07 11.16
CA PHE A 556 -7.78 -13.87 12.04
C PHE A 556 -8.99 -13.72 12.99
#